data_fd38f5f32f445c8ffe400baeee054726
#
_entry.id   fd38f5f32f445c8ffe400baeee054726
#
_cell.length_a   1.000
_cell.length_b   1.000
_cell.length_c   1.000
_cell.angle_alpha   90.00
_cell.angle_beta   90.00
_cell.angle_gamma   90.00
#
_symmetry.space_group_name_H-M   'P 1'
#
loop_
_entity.id
_entity.type
_entity.pdbx_description
1 polymer ?
#
loop_
_entity_poly.entity_id
_entity_poly.type
_entity_poly.pdbx_seq_one_letter_code
_entity_poly.pdbx_strand_id
1 'polypeptide(L)'
;MKFLACFVIFVTFIQFINSLINALLPEKLRPSGKKSFSHNEMVSILIPARNEEAHIGNLLSDIERLTYKNVEVVVYDDESTDRTAEIVNDFALHNQHIRLINSEKLPEGWLGKNHACHVLASHAKGDYFLFVDADVRLQNSIIEDSIDFAGEYQTALLSVFPKQIMITSGEKKSVPIMNYILLTLLPLVFVRKSPFSSHSAANGQFMFFRSSVYRKYDLHRVFGNSPVEDIAISRYLKRKRERIACLVGDERVQCRMYGSYEEALNGFSKNVRMFFGNSAFLAFIFWFVTTLGFIPVVVSHFNFIVPVLYFTLYLTTKVLVSLVSRQSVVDNLKYMLMQHLFLIRVIIKSVSSSHSKNLLWKGRKIYS
;
A
#
# COMPACT_ATOMS: atom_id res chain seq x y z
N MET A 1 -23.39 18.32 -23.67
CA MET A 1 -23.75 17.70 -22.36
C MET A 1 -23.92 16.19 -22.48
N LYS A 2 -24.75 15.65 -23.41
CA LYS A 2 -25.00 14.20 -23.55
C LYS A 2 -23.71 13.38 -23.74
N PHE A 3 -22.77 13.85 -24.58
CA PHE A 3 -21.49 13.17 -24.77
C PHE A 3 -20.68 13.04 -23.44
N LEU A 4 -20.59 14.14 -22.67
CA LEU A 4 -19.91 14.12 -21.38
C LEU A 4 -20.62 13.19 -20.38
N ALA A 5 -21.95 13.18 -20.38
CA ALA A 5 -22.72 12.26 -19.53
C ALA A 5 -22.46 10.79 -19.91
N CYS A 6 -22.44 10.46 -21.22
CA CYS A 6 -22.11 9.11 -21.69
C CYS A 6 -20.69 8.70 -21.26
N PHE A 7 -19.71 9.60 -21.38
CA PHE A 7 -18.34 9.34 -20.91
C PHE A 7 -18.31 9.05 -19.40
N VAL A 8 -18.99 9.88 -18.59
CA VAL A 8 -19.05 9.67 -17.13
C VAL A 8 -19.72 8.34 -16.79
N ILE A 9 -20.84 8.02 -17.42
CA ILE A 9 -21.54 6.74 -17.19
C ILE A 9 -20.62 5.57 -17.56
N PHE A 10 -19.93 5.65 -18.68
CA PHE A 10 -18.99 4.61 -19.14
C PHE A 10 -17.84 4.39 -18.13
N VAL A 11 -17.21 5.47 -17.66
CA VAL A 11 -16.13 5.37 -16.66
C VAL A 11 -16.66 4.80 -15.34
N THR A 12 -17.83 5.26 -14.87
CA THR A 12 -18.48 4.73 -13.67
C THR A 12 -18.81 3.25 -13.79
N PHE A 13 -19.25 2.82 -14.97
CA PHE A 13 -19.50 1.41 -15.25
C PHE A 13 -18.20 0.58 -15.18
N ILE A 14 -17.08 1.07 -15.75
CA ILE A 14 -15.78 0.40 -15.64
C ILE A 14 -15.35 0.31 -14.16
N GLN A 15 -15.50 1.37 -13.38
CA GLN A 15 -15.19 1.38 -11.96
C GLN A 15 -16.03 0.36 -11.18
N PHE A 16 -17.32 0.25 -11.51
CA PHE A 16 -18.21 -0.76 -10.95
C PHE A 16 -17.74 -2.18 -11.29
N ILE A 17 -17.42 -2.45 -12.57
CA ILE A 17 -16.95 -3.77 -13.01
C ILE A 17 -15.63 -4.14 -12.31
N ASN A 18 -14.67 -3.22 -12.20
CA ASN A 18 -13.41 -3.48 -11.49
C ASN A 18 -13.66 -3.83 -10.02
N SER A 19 -14.54 -3.06 -9.36
CA SER A 19 -14.89 -3.30 -7.96
C SER A 19 -15.65 -4.62 -7.76
N LEU A 20 -16.52 -4.97 -8.71
CA LEU A 20 -17.24 -6.24 -8.71
C LEU A 20 -16.29 -7.43 -8.91
N ILE A 21 -15.32 -7.33 -9.82
CA ILE A 21 -14.28 -8.36 -10.01
C ILE A 21 -13.47 -8.53 -8.72
N ASN A 22 -13.07 -7.43 -8.06
CA ASN A 22 -12.36 -7.49 -6.79
C ASN A 22 -13.19 -8.16 -5.68
N ALA A 23 -14.50 -7.99 -5.69
CA ALA A 23 -15.40 -8.62 -4.72
C ALA A 23 -15.65 -10.11 -5.01
N LEU A 24 -15.80 -10.48 -6.28
CA LEU A 24 -16.09 -11.86 -6.70
C LEU A 24 -14.85 -12.75 -6.76
N LEU A 25 -13.70 -12.15 -7.10
CA LEU A 25 -12.40 -12.83 -7.22
C LEU A 25 -11.38 -12.20 -6.25
N PRO A 26 -11.63 -12.27 -4.94
CA PRO A 26 -10.80 -11.58 -3.96
C PRO A 26 -9.40 -12.20 -3.89
N GLU A 27 -8.38 -11.38 -4.16
CA GLU A 27 -6.99 -11.72 -3.89
C GLU A 27 -6.71 -11.46 -2.41
N LYS A 28 -6.63 -12.53 -1.62
CA LYS A 28 -6.39 -12.51 -0.17
C LYS A 28 -5.58 -13.72 0.27
N LEU A 29 -4.84 -13.56 1.35
CA LEU A 29 -4.19 -14.71 2.01
C LEU A 29 -5.27 -15.63 2.56
N ARG A 30 -5.12 -16.92 2.29
CA ARG A 30 -5.95 -17.95 2.88
C ARG A 30 -5.21 -18.50 4.09
N PRO A 31 -5.90 -18.72 5.22
CA PRO A 31 -5.28 -19.42 6.33
C PRO A 31 -4.75 -20.76 5.84
N SER A 32 -3.52 -21.11 6.22
CA SER A 32 -2.92 -22.41 5.94
C SER A 32 -3.90 -23.48 6.40
N GLY A 33 -4.57 -24.12 5.45
CA GLY A 33 -5.37 -25.29 5.73
C GLY A 33 -4.42 -26.44 6.08
N LYS A 34 -4.96 -27.60 6.50
CA LYS A 34 -4.24 -28.81 6.90
C LYS A 34 -3.16 -29.38 5.95
N LYS A 35 -2.84 -28.69 4.84
CA LYS A 35 -1.62 -28.89 4.04
C LYS A 35 -0.49 -28.06 4.65
N SER A 36 -0.05 -28.46 5.83
CA SER A 36 1.21 -28.01 6.38
C SER A 36 2.31 -28.53 5.45
N PHE A 37 2.77 -27.66 4.54
CA PHE A 37 4.13 -27.81 4.05
C PHE A 37 5.01 -27.69 5.28
N SER A 38 6.01 -28.57 5.42
CA SER A 38 7.02 -28.37 6.47
C SER A 38 7.77 -27.09 6.10
N HIS A 39 7.40 -25.98 6.74
CA HIS A 39 8.03 -24.69 6.51
C HIS A 39 9.39 -24.70 7.18
N ASN A 40 10.44 -24.93 6.41
CA ASN A 40 11.82 -24.84 6.86
C ASN A 40 12.50 -23.54 6.36
N GLU A 41 11.81 -22.77 5.52
CA GLU A 41 12.35 -21.55 4.94
C GLU A 41 12.55 -20.48 6.01
N MET A 42 13.72 -19.90 6.04
CA MET A 42 14.00 -18.77 6.94
C MET A 42 13.44 -17.48 6.36
N VAL A 43 12.76 -16.68 7.18
CA VAL A 43 12.26 -15.36 6.78
C VAL A 43 13.03 -14.26 7.50
N SER A 44 13.64 -13.35 6.73
CA SER A 44 14.21 -12.13 7.27
C SER A 44 13.11 -11.05 7.28
N ILE A 45 12.71 -10.62 8.47
CA ILE A 45 11.79 -9.47 8.68
C ILE A 45 12.66 -8.21 8.75
N LEU A 46 12.50 -7.32 7.78
CA LEU A 46 13.36 -6.18 7.52
C LEU A 46 12.58 -4.88 7.76
N ILE A 47 12.97 -4.12 8.77
CA ILE A 47 12.23 -2.98 9.29
C ILE A 47 13.07 -1.70 9.14
N PRO A 48 12.79 -0.85 8.13
CA PRO A 48 13.36 0.49 8.08
C PRO A 48 12.65 1.38 9.11
N ALA A 49 13.39 1.99 10.03
CA ALA A 49 12.85 2.82 11.09
C ALA A 49 13.49 4.20 11.11
N ARG A 50 12.68 5.25 11.28
CA ARG A 50 13.10 6.62 11.56
C ARG A 50 12.04 7.34 12.36
N ASN A 51 12.34 7.68 13.61
CA ASN A 51 11.40 8.31 14.54
C ASN A 51 10.08 7.52 14.64
N GLU A 52 10.20 6.28 15.12
CA GLU A 52 9.11 5.31 15.25
C GLU A 52 8.90 4.84 16.70
N GLU A 53 9.31 5.62 17.70
CA GLU A 53 9.17 5.24 19.12
C GLU A 53 7.74 4.86 19.51
N ALA A 54 6.73 5.47 18.84
CA ALA A 54 5.33 5.20 19.11
C ALA A 54 4.84 3.83 18.56
N HIS A 55 5.58 3.22 17.61
CA HIS A 55 5.09 2.08 16.84
C HIS A 55 6.00 0.86 16.92
N ILE A 56 7.32 1.04 16.87
CA ILE A 56 8.29 -0.05 16.73
C ILE A 56 8.15 -1.13 17.80
N GLY A 57 7.95 -0.75 19.06
CA GLY A 57 7.78 -1.70 20.17
C GLY A 57 6.54 -2.59 20.01
N ASN A 58 5.47 -2.06 19.43
CA ASN A 58 4.27 -2.82 19.14
C ASN A 58 4.51 -3.86 18.04
N LEU A 59 5.19 -3.46 16.95
CA LEU A 59 5.54 -4.40 15.87
C LEU A 59 6.47 -5.50 16.35
N LEU A 60 7.51 -5.18 17.12
CA LEU A 60 8.43 -6.19 17.67
C LEU A 60 7.70 -7.17 18.60
N SER A 61 6.81 -6.66 19.48
CA SER A 61 5.97 -7.51 20.33
C SER A 61 5.01 -8.40 19.52
N ASP A 62 4.47 -7.91 18.40
CA ASP A 62 3.64 -8.71 17.50
C ASP A 62 4.48 -9.83 16.87
N ILE A 63 5.69 -9.54 16.38
CA ILE A 63 6.59 -10.51 15.77
C ILE A 63 6.95 -11.64 16.75
N GLU A 64 7.20 -11.34 18.02
CA GLU A 64 7.48 -12.36 19.04
C GLU A 64 6.31 -13.32 19.26
N ARG A 65 5.07 -12.85 19.05
CA ARG A 65 3.84 -13.64 19.20
C ARG A 65 3.44 -14.41 17.96
N LEU A 66 4.09 -14.18 16.80
CA LEU A 66 3.79 -14.93 15.58
C LEU A 66 4.00 -16.43 15.80
N THR A 67 3.21 -17.22 15.11
CA THR A 67 3.27 -18.69 15.15
C THR A 67 4.56 -19.22 14.50
N TYR A 68 5.00 -18.57 13.42
CA TYR A 68 6.21 -18.92 12.72
C TYR A 68 7.47 -18.45 13.48
N LYS A 69 8.40 -19.39 13.77
CA LYS A 69 9.57 -19.12 14.60
C LYS A 69 10.89 -19.09 13.84
N ASN A 70 10.95 -19.60 12.60
CA ASN A 70 12.18 -19.56 11.80
C ASN A 70 12.36 -18.20 11.13
N VAL A 71 12.52 -17.16 11.96
CA VAL A 71 12.67 -15.77 11.53
C VAL A 71 13.91 -15.13 12.11
N GLU A 72 14.52 -14.20 11.37
CA GLU A 72 15.39 -13.17 11.92
C GLU A 72 14.71 -11.80 11.74
N VAL A 73 14.96 -10.89 12.62
CA VAL A 73 14.45 -9.51 12.57
C VAL A 73 15.62 -8.56 12.51
N VAL A 74 15.68 -7.77 11.46
CA VAL A 74 16.72 -6.76 11.27
C VAL A 74 16.05 -5.39 11.20
N VAL A 75 16.37 -4.53 12.14
CA VAL A 75 15.90 -3.15 12.16
C VAL A 75 17.04 -2.24 11.73
N TYR A 76 16.79 -1.32 10.81
CA TYR A 76 17.72 -0.28 10.44
C TYR A 76 17.22 1.05 10.98
N ASP A 77 18.00 1.64 11.88
CA ASP A 77 17.70 2.97 12.41
C ASP A 77 18.30 4.06 11.52
N ASP A 78 17.45 4.75 10.77
CA ASP A 78 17.86 5.83 9.86
C ASP A 78 17.98 7.17 10.59
N GLU A 79 18.98 7.28 11.50
CA GLU A 79 19.27 8.49 12.29
C GLU A 79 18.04 9.00 13.08
N SER A 80 17.37 8.15 13.83
CA SER A 80 16.28 8.55 14.72
C SER A 80 16.81 9.48 15.83
N THR A 81 15.98 10.44 16.19
CA THR A 81 16.26 11.41 17.27
C THR A 81 15.37 11.18 18.49
N ASP A 82 14.47 10.22 18.41
CA ASP A 82 13.59 9.76 19.48
C ASP A 82 14.13 8.43 20.10
N ARG A 83 13.31 7.74 20.86
CA ARG A 83 13.70 6.51 21.56
C ARG A 83 13.64 5.25 20.69
N THR A 84 13.54 5.37 19.36
CA THR A 84 13.44 4.21 18.45
C THR A 84 14.57 3.20 18.65
N ALA A 85 15.84 3.65 18.61
CA ALA A 85 16.99 2.76 18.77
C ALA A 85 17.07 2.13 20.17
N GLU A 86 16.74 2.87 21.22
CA GLU A 86 16.69 2.38 22.60
C GLU A 86 15.69 1.22 22.71
N ILE A 87 14.46 1.41 22.22
CA ILE A 87 13.41 0.37 22.25
C ILE A 87 13.86 -0.90 21.52
N VAL A 88 14.46 -0.78 20.33
CA VAL A 88 14.93 -1.95 19.57
C VAL A 88 16.05 -2.68 20.32
N ASN A 89 16.98 -1.96 20.92
CA ASN A 89 18.05 -2.56 21.71
C ASN A 89 17.51 -3.32 22.93
N ASP A 90 16.49 -2.79 23.61
CA ASP A 90 15.85 -3.48 24.72
C ASP A 90 15.23 -4.82 24.30
N PHE A 91 14.59 -4.89 23.12
CA PHE A 91 14.12 -6.17 22.55
C PHE A 91 15.27 -7.10 22.18
N ALA A 92 16.35 -6.58 21.60
CA ALA A 92 17.51 -7.37 21.19
C ALA A 92 18.25 -8.00 22.37
N LEU A 93 18.25 -7.37 23.57
CA LEU A 93 18.82 -7.95 24.78
C LEU A 93 18.11 -9.24 25.22
N HIS A 94 16.83 -9.38 24.95
CA HIS A 94 16.00 -10.51 25.36
C HIS A 94 15.72 -11.50 24.23
N ASN A 95 15.97 -11.11 22.96
CA ASN A 95 15.70 -11.93 21.80
C ASN A 95 16.85 -11.87 20.77
N GLN A 96 17.65 -12.93 20.70
CA GLN A 96 18.82 -13.04 19.81
C GLN A 96 18.48 -13.02 18.32
N HIS A 97 17.21 -13.20 17.95
CA HIS A 97 16.76 -13.10 16.57
C HIS A 97 16.55 -11.64 16.11
N ILE A 98 16.53 -10.69 17.04
CA ILE A 98 16.36 -9.25 16.77
C ILE A 98 17.73 -8.58 16.82
N ARG A 99 18.04 -7.79 15.80
CA ARG A 99 19.25 -6.96 15.78
C ARG A 99 19.01 -5.60 15.18
N LEU A 100 19.69 -4.61 15.72
CA LEU A 100 19.70 -3.24 15.24
C LEU A 100 20.92 -3.00 14.36
N ILE A 101 20.73 -2.32 13.24
CA ILE A 101 21.79 -1.74 12.41
C ILE A 101 21.63 -0.22 12.50
N ASN A 102 22.67 0.45 12.96
CA ASN A 102 22.70 1.91 12.97
C ASN A 102 23.05 2.43 11.58
N SER A 103 22.48 3.58 11.24
CA SER A 103 22.66 4.19 9.94
C SER A 103 24.11 4.62 9.71
N GLU A 104 24.56 4.40 8.49
CA GLU A 104 25.68 5.12 7.89
C GLU A 104 25.17 6.39 7.20
N LYS A 105 26.08 7.28 6.86
CA LYS A 105 25.73 8.50 6.12
C LYS A 105 25.00 8.15 4.82
N LEU A 106 23.82 8.74 4.63
CA LEU A 106 23.01 8.54 3.42
C LEU A 106 23.82 8.90 2.17
N PRO A 107 24.02 7.99 1.22
CA PRO A 107 24.72 8.29 -0.02
C PRO A 107 23.93 9.31 -0.88
N GLU A 108 24.67 10.09 -1.66
CA GLU A 108 24.05 11.04 -2.59
C GLU A 108 23.13 10.34 -3.60
N GLY A 109 21.98 10.94 -3.88
CA GLY A 109 20.99 10.42 -4.82
C GLY A 109 20.09 9.31 -4.26
N TRP A 110 20.22 8.94 -2.98
CA TRP A 110 19.35 7.97 -2.33
C TRP A 110 18.25 8.62 -1.50
N LEU A 111 17.10 7.95 -1.45
CA LEU A 111 16.08 8.22 -0.44
C LEU A 111 16.34 7.38 0.81
N GLY A 112 16.17 7.96 2.00
CA GLY A 112 16.51 7.32 3.27
C GLY A 112 15.88 5.93 3.42
N LYS A 113 14.55 5.80 3.20
CA LYS A 113 13.85 4.51 3.28
C LYS A 113 14.44 3.48 2.30
N ASN A 114 14.71 3.87 1.05
CA ASN A 114 15.21 2.94 0.04
C ASN A 114 16.63 2.47 0.36
N HIS A 115 17.46 3.39 0.87
CA HIS A 115 18.79 3.04 1.36
C HIS A 115 18.72 2.09 2.55
N ALA A 116 17.86 2.39 3.53
CA ALA A 116 17.61 1.50 4.67
C ALA A 116 17.21 0.08 4.22
N CYS A 117 16.26 -0.02 3.28
CA CYS A 117 15.84 -1.31 2.71
C CYS A 117 16.97 -2.03 1.97
N HIS A 118 17.82 -1.31 1.23
CA HIS A 118 18.99 -1.90 0.58
C HIS A 118 20.00 -2.45 1.58
N VAL A 119 20.33 -1.68 2.62
CA VAL A 119 21.25 -2.13 3.68
C VAL A 119 20.68 -3.31 4.45
N LEU A 120 19.40 -3.27 4.83
CA LEU A 120 18.71 -4.38 5.47
C LEU A 120 18.83 -5.67 4.66
N ALA A 121 18.59 -5.61 3.34
CA ALA A 121 18.70 -6.78 2.47
C ALA A 121 20.12 -7.33 2.37
N SER A 122 21.15 -6.49 2.45
CA SER A 122 22.56 -6.94 2.44
C SER A 122 22.93 -7.74 3.68
N HIS A 123 22.26 -7.49 4.80
CA HIS A 123 22.45 -8.19 6.07
C HIS A 123 21.49 -9.37 6.28
N ALA A 124 20.49 -9.52 5.44
CA ALA A 124 19.48 -10.56 5.54
C ALA A 124 20.00 -11.92 5.07
N LYS A 125 19.61 -13.02 5.76
CA LYS A 125 20.07 -14.38 5.47
C LYS A 125 18.93 -15.29 4.98
N GLY A 126 17.66 -14.87 5.13
CA GLY A 126 16.49 -15.69 4.86
C GLY A 126 16.29 -16.06 3.38
N ASP A 127 15.49 -17.08 3.18
CA ASP A 127 15.00 -17.53 1.88
C ASP A 127 13.97 -16.56 1.33
N TYR A 128 13.25 -15.89 2.24
CA TYR A 128 12.33 -14.80 1.96
C TYR A 128 12.69 -13.54 2.75
N PHE A 129 12.46 -12.39 2.12
CA PHE A 129 12.62 -11.06 2.73
C PHE A 129 11.25 -10.43 2.88
N LEU A 130 10.84 -10.14 4.10
CA LEU A 130 9.66 -9.36 4.41
C LEU A 130 10.09 -7.95 4.79
N PHE A 131 9.93 -6.97 3.89
CA PHE A 131 9.99 -5.57 4.28
C PHE A 131 8.65 -5.17 4.87
N VAL A 132 8.69 -4.61 6.07
CA VAL A 132 7.49 -4.14 6.78
C VAL A 132 7.78 -2.80 7.44
N ASP A 133 6.85 -1.83 7.27
CA ASP A 133 6.96 -0.53 7.91
C ASP A 133 6.68 -0.66 9.43
N ALA A 134 7.33 0.17 10.24
CA ALA A 134 7.28 0.09 11.70
C ALA A 134 5.88 0.36 12.30
N ASP A 135 4.98 1.01 11.55
CA ASP A 135 3.59 1.32 11.93
C ASP A 135 2.58 0.19 11.62
N VAL A 136 3.07 -0.93 11.06
CA VAL A 136 2.26 -2.12 10.75
C VAL A 136 2.11 -3.00 12.00
N ARG A 137 0.96 -3.63 12.14
CA ARG A 137 0.65 -4.66 13.13
C ARG A 137 0.52 -6.01 12.43
N LEU A 138 1.21 -7.02 12.95
CA LEU A 138 1.24 -8.37 12.42
C LEU A 138 0.63 -9.35 13.42
N GLN A 139 -0.15 -10.33 12.94
CA GLN A 139 -0.80 -11.29 13.83
C GLN A 139 -0.85 -12.69 13.22
N ASN A 140 -0.90 -13.68 14.11
CA ASN A 140 -1.14 -15.09 13.79
C ASN A 140 -0.18 -15.66 12.73
N SER A 141 -0.72 -16.42 11.79
CA SER A 141 -0.04 -17.19 10.75
C SER A 141 0.34 -16.37 9.51
N ILE A 142 0.53 -15.06 9.63
CA ILE A 142 0.77 -14.21 8.46
C ILE A 142 2.01 -14.63 7.65
N ILE A 143 3.05 -15.10 8.33
CA ILE A 143 4.30 -15.55 7.69
C ILE A 143 4.07 -16.87 6.96
N GLU A 144 3.49 -17.87 7.63
CA GLU A 144 3.17 -19.17 7.03
C GLU A 144 2.27 -19.01 5.81
N ASP A 145 1.21 -18.21 5.95
CA ASP A 145 0.27 -17.96 4.85
C ASP A 145 0.93 -17.24 3.67
N SER A 146 1.93 -16.40 3.94
CA SER A 146 2.71 -15.72 2.91
C SER A 146 3.66 -16.68 2.20
N ILE A 147 4.31 -17.60 2.92
CA ILE A 147 5.16 -18.64 2.36
C ILE A 147 4.32 -19.59 1.48
N ASP A 148 3.17 -20.06 2.00
CA ASP A 148 2.25 -20.93 1.25
C ASP A 148 1.78 -20.28 -0.04
N PHE A 149 1.36 -19.01 0.03
CA PHE A 149 0.95 -18.26 -1.15
C PHE A 149 2.10 -18.10 -2.15
N ALA A 150 3.29 -17.73 -1.67
CA ALA A 150 4.46 -17.55 -2.51
C ALA A 150 4.91 -18.87 -3.16
N GLY A 151 4.77 -20.00 -2.44
CA GLY A 151 5.04 -21.33 -2.95
C GLY A 151 4.00 -21.80 -3.99
N GLU A 152 2.71 -21.65 -3.68
CA GLU A 152 1.60 -22.05 -4.58
C GLU A 152 1.64 -21.31 -5.91
N TYR A 153 1.83 -20.00 -5.88
CA TYR A 153 1.81 -19.16 -7.09
C TYR A 153 3.19 -18.85 -7.65
N GLN A 154 4.27 -19.34 -7.00
CA GLN A 154 5.66 -19.07 -7.40
C GLN A 154 5.94 -17.58 -7.56
N THR A 155 5.45 -16.77 -6.60
CA THR A 155 5.61 -15.32 -6.66
C THR A 155 7.01 -14.89 -6.29
N ALA A 156 7.55 -13.93 -7.04
CA ALA A 156 8.78 -13.20 -6.73
C ALA A 156 8.54 -12.09 -5.70
N LEU A 157 7.33 -11.48 -5.77
CA LEU A 157 6.85 -10.47 -4.85
C LEU A 157 5.39 -10.75 -4.51
N LEU A 158 5.09 -10.85 -3.23
CA LEU A 158 3.77 -10.76 -2.66
C LEU A 158 3.68 -9.47 -1.85
N SER A 159 2.77 -8.57 -2.22
CA SER A 159 2.50 -7.36 -1.43
C SER A 159 1.08 -7.41 -0.85
N VAL A 160 0.92 -6.88 0.34
CA VAL A 160 -0.37 -6.82 1.01
C VAL A 160 -0.68 -5.37 1.40
N PHE A 161 -1.83 -4.86 0.96
CA PHE A 161 -2.37 -3.61 1.47
C PHE A 161 -2.96 -3.83 2.86
N PRO A 162 -2.38 -3.32 3.95
CA PRO A 162 -2.87 -3.54 5.29
C PRO A 162 -4.30 -3.03 5.47
N LYS A 163 -5.08 -3.73 6.30
CA LYS A 163 -6.37 -3.21 6.76
C LYS A 163 -6.12 -1.91 7.53
N GLN A 164 -6.70 -0.81 7.06
CA GLN A 164 -6.51 0.49 7.67
C GLN A 164 -7.36 0.64 8.93
N ILE A 165 -6.71 0.97 10.05
CA ILE A 165 -7.37 1.34 11.30
C ILE A 165 -7.67 2.84 11.23
N MET A 166 -8.93 3.22 11.44
CA MET A 166 -9.39 4.60 11.39
C MET A 166 -10.23 4.90 12.63
N ILE A 167 -9.70 5.71 13.53
CA ILE A 167 -10.33 6.04 14.82
C ILE A 167 -11.05 7.39 14.72
N THR A 168 -10.34 8.42 14.24
CA THR A 168 -10.84 9.79 14.21
C THR A 168 -11.70 10.06 12.96
N SER A 169 -12.54 11.08 13.04
CA SER A 169 -13.31 11.53 11.87
C SER A 169 -12.41 12.07 10.74
N GLY A 170 -11.23 12.59 11.09
CA GLY A 170 -10.24 13.05 10.10
C GLY A 170 -9.71 11.89 9.25
N GLU A 171 -9.36 10.78 9.88
CA GLU A 171 -8.93 9.56 9.20
C GLU A 171 -10.04 8.99 8.29
N LYS A 172 -11.28 8.93 8.79
CA LYS A 172 -12.45 8.43 8.03
C LYS A 172 -12.79 9.30 6.81
N LYS A 173 -12.43 10.59 6.84
CA LYS A 173 -12.62 11.54 5.74
C LYS A 173 -11.49 11.50 4.71
N SER A 174 -10.37 10.85 4.98
CA SER A 174 -9.16 10.90 4.16
C SER A 174 -8.67 9.52 3.70
N VAL A 175 -8.38 8.60 4.62
CA VAL A 175 -7.69 7.34 4.35
C VAL A 175 -8.41 6.43 3.36
N PRO A 176 -9.77 6.28 3.38
CA PRO A 176 -10.47 5.37 2.47
C PRO A 176 -10.29 5.66 0.99
N ILE A 177 -9.93 6.90 0.63
CA ILE A 177 -9.85 7.31 -0.77
C ILE A 177 -8.80 6.51 -1.55
N MET A 178 -7.72 6.06 -0.90
CA MET A 178 -6.66 5.30 -1.54
C MET A 178 -7.12 3.91 -1.97
N ASN A 179 -7.86 3.21 -1.09
CA ASN A 179 -8.47 1.93 -1.46
C ASN A 179 -9.54 2.11 -2.54
N TYR A 180 -10.28 3.23 -2.52
CA TYR A 180 -11.23 3.55 -3.57
C TYR A 180 -10.55 3.71 -4.93
N ILE A 181 -9.46 4.48 -5.01
CA ILE A 181 -8.67 4.64 -6.24
C ILE A 181 -8.15 3.27 -6.71
N LEU A 182 -7.47 2.52 -5.84
CA LEU A 182 -6.89 1.23 -6.18
C LEU A 182 -7.92 0.25 -6.75
N LEU A 183 -9.00 0.00 -6.00
CA LEU A 183 -9.96 -1.06 -6.32
C LEU A 183 -10.92 -0.69 -7.45
N THR A 184 -11.10 0.60 -7.75
CA THR A 184 -11.89 1.05 -8.91
C THR A 184 -11.08 1.12 -10.19
N LEU A 185 -9.74 1.25 -10.10
CA LEU A 185 -8.88 1.31 -11.27
C LEU A 185 -8.29 -0.06 -11.66
N LEU A 186 -8.12 -0.98 -10.68
CA LEU A 186 -7.40 -2.22 -10.91
C LEU A 186 -8.07 -3.42 -10.23
N PRO A 187 -8.56 -4.41 -10.99
CA PRO A 187 -8.83 -5.73 -10.44
C PRO A 187 -7.52 -6.40 -9.98
N LEU A 188 -7.37 -6.65 -8.68
CA LEU A 188 -6.12 -7.15 -8.10
C LEU A 188 -5.71 -8.53 -8.65
N VAL A 189 -6.69 -9.34 -9.06
CA VAL A 189 -6.44 -10.62 -9.74
C VAL A 189 -5.58 -10.45 -11.01
N PHE A 190 -5.64 -9.28 -11.68
CA PHE A 190 -4.81 -9.00 -12.85
C PHE A 190 -3.36 -8.65 -12.48
N VAL A 191 -3.08 -8.24 -11.25
CA VAL A 191 -1.70 -8.12 -10.78
C VAL A 191 -1.00 -9.47 -10.89
N ARG A 192 -1.66 -10.55 -10.54
CA ARG A 192 -1.11 -11.90 -10.60
C ARG A 192 -1.26 -12.56 -11.97
N LYS A 193 -2.44 -12.47 -12.60
CA LYS A 193 -2.76 -13.25 -13.80
C LYS A 193 -2.43 -12.57 -15.13
N SER A 194 -2.35 -11.24 -15.16
CA SER A 194 -2.07 -10.51 -16.42
C SER A 194 -0.57 -10.35 -16.67
N PRO A 195 -0.11 -10.45 -17.91
CA PRO A 195 1.29 -10.21 -18.27
C PRO A 195 1.65 -8.72 -18.38
N PHE A 196 0.67 -7.83 -18.42
CA PHE A 196 0.89 -6.41 -18.67
C PHE A 196 1.43 -5.69 -17.44
N SER A 197 2.53 -4.95 -17.61
CA SER A 197 3.14 -4.16 -16.52
C SER A 197 2.28 -2.98 -16.03
N SER A 198 1.26 -2.59 -16.80
CA SER A 198 0.22 -1.63 -16.36
C SER A 198 -0.65 -2.20 -15.23
N HIS A 199 -0.82 -3.53 -15.17
CA HIS A 199 -1.53 -4.20 -14.09
C HIS A 199 -0.57 -4.55 -12.94
N SER A 200 0.14 -3.53 -12.42
CA SER A 200 1.05 -3.65 -11.29
C SER A 200 0.56 -2.82 -10.11
N ALA A 201 0.57 -3.40 -8.95
CA ALA A 201 0.33 -2.73 -7.69
C ALA A 201 1.20 -3.37 -6.59
N ALA A 202 1.65 -2.57 -5.66
CA ALA A 202 2.26 -2.99 -4.41
C ALA A 202 2.05 -1.90 -3.35
N ASN A 203 2.24 -2.26 -2.10
CA ASN A 203 2.23 -1.35 -0.96
C ASN A 203 3.49 -1.60 -0.14
N GLY A 204 4.31 -0.57 0.03
CA GLY A 204 5.57 -0.62 0.74
C GLY A 204 5.47 -0.99 2.22
N GLN A 205 4.25 -0.97 2.79
CA GLN A 205 4.03 -1.36 4.19
C GLN A 205 4.16 -2.87 4.43
N PHE A 206 3.98 -3.71 3.40
CA PHE A 206 4.17 -5.16 3.46
C PHE A 206 4.59 -5.69 2.10
N MET A 207 5.88 -6.00 1.94
CA MET A 207 6.46 -6.53 0.72
C MET A 207 7.24 -7.81 1.02
N PHE A 208 6.71 -8.95 0.62
CA PHE A 208 7.31 -10.28 0.84
C PHE A 208 7.95 -10.78 -0.45
N PHE A 209 9.27 -10.84 -0.46
CA PHE A 209 10.07 -11.21 -1.62
C PHE A 209 10.68 -12.61 -1.47
N ARG A 210 10.79 -13.34 -2.59
CA ARG A 210 11.75 -14.42 -2.68
C ARG A 210 13.17 -13.82 -2.74
N SER A 211 14.02 -14.15 -1.78
CA SER A 211 15.33 -13.51 -1.61
C SER A 211 16.24 -13.67 -2.83
N SER A 212 16.18 -14.82 -3.51
CA SER A 212 16.94 -15.06 -4.75
C SER A 212 16.59 -14.09 -5.87
N VAL A 213 15.30 -13.75 -6.03
CA VAL A 213 14.83 -12.77 -7.03
C VAL A 213 15.20 -11.36 -6.61
N TYR A 214 15.02 -11.03 -5.31
CA TYR A 214 15.39 -9.72 -4.80
C TYR A 214 16.88 -9.42 -5.06
N ARG A 215 17.76 -10.37 -4.69
CA ARG A 215 19.22 -10.26 -4.89
C ARG A 215 19.61 -10.23 -6.37
N LYS A 216 18.99 -11.06 -7.21
CA LYS A 216 19.25 -11.11 -8.67
C LYS A 216 19.09 -9.73 -9.32
N TYR A 217 18.12 -8.94 -8.88
CA TYR A 217 17.81 -7.65 -9.49
C TYR A 217 18.27 -6.46 -8.66
N ASP A 218 18.78 -6.68 -7.45
CA ASP A 218 19.23 -5.64 -6.51
C ASP A 218 18.24 -4.47 -6.38
N LEU A 219 16.99 -4.84 -6.03
CA LEU A 219 15.79 -4.04 -6.31
C LEU A 219 15.85 -2.64 -5.68
N HIS A 220 16.15 -2.51 -4.38
CA HIS A 220 16.20 -1.18 -3.76
C HIS A 220 17.41 -0.37 -4.21
N ARG A 221 18.51 -0.99 -4.70
CA ARG A 221 19.60 -0.26 -5.32
C ARG A 221 19.16 0.35 -6.64
N VAL A 222 18.49 -0.42 -7.50
CA VAL A 222 17.98 0.07 -8.80
C VAL A 222 16.96 1.20 -8.63
N PHE A 223 16.17 1.16 -7.55
CA PHE A 223 15.12 2.15 -7.28
C PHE A 223 15.44 3.06 -6.09
N GLY A 224 16.71 3.24 -5.76
CA GLY A 224 17.17 4.01 -4.60
C GLY A 224 16.68 5.46 -4.51
N ASN A 225 16.41 6.09 -5.66
CA ASN A 225 15.89 7.45 -5.78
C ASN A 225 14.38 7.51 -6.11
N SER A 226 13.67 6.37 -6.11
CA SER A 226 12.24 6.35 -6.43
C SER A 226 11.40 6.72 -5.20
N PRO A 227 10.58 7.77 -5.25
CA PRO A 227 9.70 8.12 -4.13
C PRO A 227 8.53 7.15 -3.92
N VAL A 228 8.30 6.22 -4.86
CA VAL A 228 7.26 5.19 -4.84
C VAL A 228 7.90 3.89 -5.34
N GLU A 229 8.86 3.41 -4.56
CA GLU A 229 9.69 2.26 -4.90
C GLU A 229 8.86 0.98 -5.07
N ASP A 230 7.82 0.81 -4.27
CA ASP A 230 6.92 -0.34 -4.27
C ASP A 230 6.25 -0.56 -5.64
N ILE A 231 5.62 0.48 -6.20
CA ILE A 231 5.00 0.44 -7.52
C ILE A 231 6.06 0.29 -8.62
N ALA A 232 7.21 0.98 -8.47
CA ALA A 232 8.30 0.90 -9.45
C ALA A 232 8.90 -0.50 -9.52
N ILE A 233 9.19 -1.12 -8.37
CA ILE A 233 9.69 -2.49 -8.23
C ILE A 233 8.66 -3.49 -8.81
N SER A 234 7.41 -3.39 -8.40
CA SER A 234 6.32 -4.25 -8.87
C SER A 234 6.21 -4.21 -10.40
N ARG A 235 6.23 -3.02 -10.99
CA ARG A 235 6.17 -2.82 -12.46
C ARG A 235 7.42 -3.37 -13.16
N TYR A 236 8.59 -3.18 -12.57
CA TYR A 236 9.86 -3.69 -13.09
C TYR A 236 9.89 -5.23 -13.10
N LEU A 237 9.53 -5.87 -11.98
CA LEU A 237 9.47 -7.32 -11.89
C LEU A 237 8.52 -7.90 -12.94
N LYS A 238 7.38 -7.27 -13.15
CA LYS A 238 6.43 -7.71 -14.17
C LYS A 238 6.98 -7.57 -15.62
N ARG A 239 7.74 -6.50 -15.91
CA ARG A 239 8.47 -6.37 -17.18
C ARG A 239 9.53 -7.47 -17.37
N LYS A 240 10.13 -7.93 -16.26
CA LYS A 240 11.06 -9.07 -16.25
C LYS A 240 10.36 -10.43 -16.30
N ARG A 241 9.01 -10.44 -16.44
CA ARG A 241 8.15 -11.63 -16.44
C ARG A 241 8.20 -12.44 -15.15
N GLU A 242 8.62 -11.80 -14.05
CA GLU A 242 8.50 -12.38 -12.72
C GLU A 242 7.04 -12.33 -12.25
N ARG A 243 6.61 -13.36 -11.52
CA ARG A 243 5.25 -13.43 -10.98
C ARG A 243 5.14 -12.56 -9.74
N ILE A 244 4.17 -11.67 -9.73
CA ILE A 244 3.88 -10.81 -8.58
C ILE A 244 2.41 -10.95 -8.19
N ALA A 245 2.10 -10.69 -6.93
CA ALA A 245 0.74 -10.61 -6.43
C ALA A 245 0.57 -9.39 -5.51
N CYS A 246 -0.63 -8.85 -5.50
CA CYS A 246 -1.01 -7.78 -4.61
C CYS A 246 -2.37 -8.12 -4.00
N LEU A 247 -2.45 -8.14 -2.68
CA LEU A 247 -3.61 -8.60 -1.93
C LEU A 247 -4.17 -7.49 -1.04
N VAL A 248 -5.43 -7.62 -0.66
CA VAL A 248 -6.01 -6.83 0.43
C VAL A 248 -5.86 -7.61 1.73
N GLY A 249 -5.28 -6.96 2.74
CA GLY A 249 -5.07 -7.51 4.06
C GLY A 249 -6.34 -7.65 4.88
N ASP A 250 -6.22 -8.41 5.92
CA ASP A 250 -7.26 -8.61 6.93
C ASP A 250 -6.73 -8.23 8.33
N GLU A 251 -7.34 -8.79 9.37
CA GLU A 251 -6.96 -8.55 10.76
C GLU A 251 -5.52 -8.97 11.08
N ARG A 252 -4.90 -9.81 10.25
CA ARG A 252 -3.52 -10.28 10.41
C ARG A 252 -2.46 -9.25 10.01
N VAL A 253 -2.84 -8.31 9.11
CA VAL A 253 -1.98 -7.20 8.68
C VAL A 253 -2.77 -5.91 8.76
N GLN A 254 -2.48 -5.08 9.73
CA GLN A 254 -3.19 -3.83 9.99
C GLN A 254 -2.19 -2.66 10.05
N CYS A 255 -2.67 -1.47 9.75
CA CYS A 255 -1.89 -0.25 9.88
C CYS A 255 -2.80 0.92 10.26
N ARG A 256 -2.31 1.80 11.10
CA ARG A 256 -2.86 3.13 11.31
C ARG A 256 -1.92 4.15 10.68
N MET A 257 -2.01 4.26 9.34
CA MET A 257 -1.05 5.03 8.55
C MET A 257 -0.97 6.52 8.93
N TYR A 258 -2.09 7.14 9.28
CA TYR A 258 -2.18 8.56 9.67
C TYR A 258 -3.14 8.73 10.84
N GLY A 259 -2.79 9.59 11.78
CA GLY A 259 -3.62 9.92 12.95
C GLY A 259 -4.56 11.12 12.72
N SER A 260 -4.37 11.88 11.63
CA SER A 260 -5.14 13.09 11.36
C SER A 260 -5.38 13.32 9.86
N TYR A 261 -6.34 14.23 9.56
CA TYR A 261 -6.63 14.67 8.21
C TYR A 261 -5.45 15.38 7.54
N GLU A 262 -4.75 16.25 8.27
CA GLU A 262 -3.62 17.03 7.73
C GLU A 262 -2.39 16.14 7.51
N GLU A 263 -2.15 15.18 8.37
CA GLU A 263 -1.10 14.19 8.18
C GLU A 263 -1.35 13.35 6.93
N ALA A 264 -2.58 12.86 6.75
CA ALA A 264 -3.00 12.15 5.54
C ALA A 264 -2.85 13.02 4.28
N LEU A 265 -3.22 14.31 4.35
CA LEU A 265 -3.08 15.25 3.24
C LEU A 265 -1.60 15.41 2.84
N ASN A 266 -0.71 15.55 3.82
CA ASN A 266 0.74 15.66 3.60
C ASN A 266 1.32 14.36 3.02
N GLY A 267 0.92 13.22 3.54
CA GLY A 267 1.39 11.92 3.10
C GLY A 267 0.94 11.58 1.68
N PHE A 268 -0.36 11.62 1.42
CA PHE A 268 -0.91 11.24 0.11
C PHE A 268 -0.54 12.20 -1.02
N SER A 269 -0.31 13.49 -0.74
CA SER A 269 0.10 14.45 -1.76
C SER A 269 1.44 14.11 -2.42
N LYS A 270 2.28 13.30 -1.77
CA LYS A 270 3.56 12.83 -2.32
C LYS A 270 3.35 11.81 -3.44
N ASN A 271 2.33 10.97 -3.33
CA ASN A 271 2.22 9.74 -4.13
C ASN A 271 0.99 9.70 -5.05
N VAL A 272 -0.03 10.55 -4.83
CA VAL A 272 -1.33 10.44 -5.51
C VAL A 272 -1.21 10.41 -7.05
N ARG A 273 -0.32 11.19 -7.65
CA ARG A 273 -0.16 11.21 -9.12
C ARG A 273 0.35 9.89 -9.69
N MET A 274 1.10 9.13 -8.91
CA MET A 274 1.67 7.85 -9.37
C MET A 274 0.59 6.80 -9.66
N PHE A 275 -0.56 6.88 -8.98
CA PHE A 275 -1.73 6.04 -9.31
C PHE A 275 -2.32 6.35 -10.69
N PHE A 276 -2.04 7.54 -11.21
CA PHE A 276 -2.52 8.03 -12.51
C PHE A 276 -1.40 8.16 -13.54
N GLY A 277 -0.37 7.33 -13.46
CA GLY A 277 0.77 7.37 -14.38
C GLY A 277 1.58 8.67 -14.32
N ASN A 278 1.65 9.31 -13.15
CA ASN A 278 2.26 10.61 -12.87
C ASN A 278 1.55 11.81 -13.53
N SER A 279 0.33 11.62 -14.03
CA SER A 279 -0.47 12.65 -14.69
C SER A 279 -1.45 13.32 -13.71
N ALA A 280 -1.25 14.61 -13.46
CA ALA A 280 -2.21 15.42 -12.71
C ALA A 280 -3.55 15.57 -13.45
N PHE A 281 -3.52 15.59 -14.78
CA PHE A 281 -4.71 15.67 -15.61
C PHE A 281 -5.61 14.43 -15.45
N LEU A 282 -5.03 13.23 -15.50
CA LEU A 282 -5.79 11.99 -15.27
C LEU A 282 -6.33 11.91 -13.84
N ALA A 283 -5.55 12.35 -12.84
CA ALA A 283 -6.03 12.44 -11.46
C ALA A 283 -7.22 13.40 -11.33
N PHE A 284 -7.17 14.56 -12.02
CA PHE A 284 -8.28 15.50 -12.05
C PHE A 284 -9.51 14.94 -12.76
N ILE A 285 -9.35 14.26 -13.92
CA ILE A 285 -10.45 13.59 -14.61
C ILE A 285 -11.11 12.55 -13.68
N PHE A 286 -10.30 11.72 -13.00
CA PHE A 286 -10.82 10.75 -12.05
C PHE A 286 -11.64 11.43 -10.95
N TRP A 287 -11.11 12.48 -10.35
CA TRP A 287 -11.82 13.27 -9.35
C TRP A 287 -13.12 13.86 -9.90
N PHE A 288 -13.07 14.49 -11.08
CA PHE A 288 -14.26 15.08 -11.72
C PHE A 288 -15.36 14.05 -11.93
N VAL A 289 -15.03 12.90 -12.53
CA VAL A 289 -15.99 11.82 -12.80
C VAL A 289 -16.61 11.30 -11.51
N THR A 290 -15.79 11.09 -10.47
CA THR A 290 -16.24 10.49 -9.21
C THR A 290 -16.92 11.49 -8.26
N THR A 291 -16.77 12.80 -8.49
CA THR A 291 -17.29 13.85 -7.58
C THR A 291 -18.40 14.66 -8.23
N LEU A 292 -18.18 15.17 -9.44
CA LEU A 292 -19.07 16.07 -10.16
C LEU A 292 -19.75 15.40 -11.36
N GLY A 293 -19.41 14.14 -11.64
CA GLY A 293 -19.94 13.40 -12.79
C GLY A 293 -21.46 13.25 -12.80
N PHE A 294 -22.10 13.33 -11.63
CA PHE A 294 -23.57 13.32 -11.57
C PHE A 294 -24.20 14.53 -12.27
N ILE A 295 -23.51 15.69 -12.32
CA ILE A 295 -24.06 16.93 -12.92
C ILE A 295 -24.38 16.73 -14.40
N PRO A 296 -23.44 16.35 -15.30
CA PRO A 296 -23.76 16.10 -16.70
C PRO A 296 -24.81 15.01 -16.89
N VAL A 297 -24.87 13.99 -16.02
CA VAL A 297 -25.86 12.91 -16.12
C VAL A 297 -27.27 13.44 -15.86
N VAL A 298 -27.47 14.24 -14.81
CA VAL A 298 -28.76 14.80 -14.44
C VAL A 298 -29.21 15.87 -15.45
N VAL A 299 -28.32 16.80 -15.83
CA VAL A 299 -28.63 17.94 -16.71
C VAL A 299 -28.84 17.52 -18.18
N SER A 300 -28.40 16.33 -18.57
CA SER A 300 -28.51 15.86 -19.97
C SER A 300 -29.94 15.47 -20.40
N HIS A 301 -30.89 15.56 -19.48
CA HIS A 301 -32.33 15.24 -19.74
C HIS A 301 -32.51 13.85 -20.39
N PHE A 302 -31.78 12.84 -19.90
CA PHE A 302 -32.06 11.45 -20.20
C PHE A 302 -33.39 11.02 -19.55
N ASN A 303 -33.96 9.90 -20.04
CA ASN A 303 -35.02 9.25 -19.29
C ASN A 303 -34.55 9.03 -17.83
N PHE A 304 -35.44 9.18 -16.86
CA PHE A 304 -35.14 9.10 -15.41
C PHE A 304 -34.43 7.81 -15.00
N ILE A 305 -34.60 6.73 -15.78
CA ILE A 305 -33.91 5.44 -15.55
C ILE A 305 -32.37 5.61 -15.59
N VAL A 306 -31.87 6.48 -16.49
CA VAL A 306 -30.41 6.64 -16.67
C VAL A 306 -29.73 7.24 -15.43
N PRO A 307 -30.20 8.36 -14.85
CA PRO A 307 -29.66 8.85 -13.59
C PRO A 307 -29.81 7.84 -12.44
N VAL A 308 -30.94 7.15 -12.34
CA VAL A 308 -31.15 6.12 -11.30
C VAL A 308 -30.12 5.01 -11.43
N LEU A 309 -29.89 4.48 -12.63
CA LEU A 309 -28.87 3.45 -12.89
C LEU A 309 -27.47 3.97 -12.55
N TYR A 310 -27.12 5.19 -12.95
CA TYR A 310 -25.84 5.81 -12.62
C TYR A 310 -25.60 5.86 -11.10
N PHE A 311 -26.56 6.39 -10.33
CA PHE A 311 -26.43 6.47 -8.87
C PHE A 311 -26.36 5.08 -8.23
N THR A 312 -27.11 4.11 -8.74
CA THR A 312 -27.06 2.73 -8.28
C THR A 312 -25.67 2.14 -8.49
N LEU A 313 -25.09 2.26 -9.68
CA LEU A 313 -23.72 1.80 -9.97
C LEU A 313 -22.69 2.49 -9.07
N TYR A 314 -22.81 3.81 -8.93
CA TYR A 314 -21.89 4.61 -8.13
C TYR A 314 -21.92 4.20 -6.64
N LEU A 315 -23.10 4.10 -6.03
CA LEU A 315 -23.27 3.72 -4.63
C LEU A 315 -22.85 2.25 -4.40
N THR A 316 -23.23 1.36 -5.29
CA THR A 316 -22.81 -0.05 -5.21
C THR A 316 -21.30 -0.17 -5.30
N THR A 317 -20.63 0.61 -6.14
CA THR A 317 -19.15 0.66 -6.20
C THR A 317 -18.57 1.05 -4.84
N LYS A 318 -19.11 2.06 -4.17
CA LYS A 318 -18.65 2.47 -2.82
C LYS A 318 -18.83 1.36 -1.79
N VAL A 319 -19.95 0.66 -1.84
CA VAL A 319 -20.23 -0.48 -0.95
C VAL A 319 -19.24 -1.62 -1.22
N LEU A 320 -19.06 -2.02 -2.48
CA LEU A 320 -18.15 -3.10 -2.86
C LEU A 320 -16.71 -2.80 -2.43
N VAL A 321 -16.22 -1.58 -2.69
CA VAL A 321 -14.88 -1.16 -2.26
C VAL A 321 -14.75 -1.23 -0.75
N SER A 322 -15.75 -0.76 0.01
CA SER A 322 -15.73 -0.80 1.47
C SER A 322 -15.66 -2.23 2.01
N LEU A 323 -16.45 -3.14 1.42
CA LEU A 323 -16.47 -4.56 1.82
C LEU A 323 -15.14 -5.25 1.49
N VAL A 324 -14.60 -5.03 0.29
CA VAL A 324 -13.32 -5.63 -0.14
C VAL A 324 -12.18 -5.13 0.73
N SER A 325 -12.11 -3.82 1.03
CA SER A 325 -11.07 -3.22 1.87
C SER A 325 -11.31 -3.37 3.38
N ARG A 326 -12.38 -4.07 3.79
CA ARG A 326 -12.78 -4.29 5.20
C ARG A 326 -12.93 -2.99 5.99
N GLN A 327 -13.45 -1.98 5.32
CA GLN A 327 -13.77 -0.69 5.91
C GLN A 327 -15.26 -0.59 6.25
N SER A 328 -15.61 0.33 7.16
CA SER A 328 -17.01 0.60 7.51
C SER A 328 -17.77 1.16 6.29
N VAL A 329 -18.75 0.42 5.79
CA VAL A 329 -19.65 0.86 4.71
C VAL A 329 -20.39 2.13 5.13
N VAL A 330 -20.88 2.17 6.38
CA VAL A 330 -21.63 3.33 6.91
C VAL A 330 -20.78 4.58 6.95
N ASP A 331 -19.53 4.49 7.46
CA ASP A 331 -18.62 5.63 7.50
C ASP A 331 -18.24 6.09 6.09
N ASN A 332 -17.97 5.16 5.17
CA ASN A 332 -17.60 5.49 3.80
C ASN A 332 -18.74 6.15 3.01
N LEU A 333 -19.99 5.77 3.25
CA LEU A 333 -21.14 6.46 2.67
C LEU A 333 -21.38 7.82 3.34
N LYS A 334 -21.31 7.88 4.68
CA LYS A 334 -21.48 9.12 5.45
C LYS A 334 -20.46 10.20 5.06
N TYR A 335 -19.20 9.82 4.92
CA TYR A 335 -18.11 10.76 4.63
C TYR A 335 -17.73 10.83 3.14
N MET A 336 -18.53 10.23 2.27
CA MET A 336 -18.25 10.11 0.83
C MET A 336 -17.85 11.45 0.19
N LEU A 337 -18.67 12.49 0.38
CA LEU A 337 -18.38 13.82 -0.16
C LEU A 337 -17.07 14.38 0.39
N MET A 338 -16.81 14.22 1.70
CA MET A 338 -15.60 14.72 2.33
C MET A 338 -14.34 13.99 1.81
N GLN A 339 -14.44 12.69 1.53
CA GLN A 339 -13.35 11.92 0.91
C GLN A 339 -13.01 12.45 -0.50
N HIS A 340 -14.02 12.84 -1.29
CA HIS A 340 -13.79 13.41 -2.61
C HIS A 340 -13.26 14.86 -2.55
N LEU A 341 -13.70 15.66 -1.58
CA LEU A 341 -13.13 16.98 -1.31
C LEU A 341 -11.67 16.87 -0.79
N PHE A 342 -11.37 15.83 -0.03
CA PHE A 342 -10.01 15.52 0.35
C PHE A 342 -9.15 15.19 -0.87
N LEU A 343 -9.65 14.36 -1.81
CA LEU A 343 -8.90 13.98 -3.00
C LEU A 343 -8.47 15.18 -3.84
N ILE A 344 -9.36 16.15 -4.09
CA ILE A 344 -8.96 17.35 -4.85
C ILE A 344 -7.91 18.16 -4.12
N ARG A 345 -7.99 18.30 -2.78
CA ARG A 345 -6.95 18.96 -1.99
C ARG A 345 -5.60 18.26 -2.12
N VAL A 346 -5.60 16.91 -2.08
CA VAL A 346 -4.40 16.09 -2.28
C VAL A 346 -3.80 16.33 -3.67
N ILE A 347 -4.64 16.33 -4.73
CA ILE A 347 -4.20 16.56 -6.12
C ILE A 347 -3.57 17.97 -6.26
N ILE A 348 -4.27 19.01 -5.79
CA ILE A 348 -3.77 20.40 -5.86
C ILE A 348 -2.44 20.51 -5.10
N LYS A 349 -2.37 19.98 -3.87
CA LYS A 349 -1.15 20.01 -3.07
C LYS A 349 -0.01 19.25 -3.75
N SER A 350 -0.28 18.11 -4.37
CA SER A 350 0.73 17.34 -5.12
C SER A 350 1.30 18.11 -6.30
N VAL A 351 0.47 18.90 -7.00
CA VAL A 351 0.93 19.75 -8.12
C VAL A 351 1.77 20.91 -7.60
N SER A 352 1.30 21.64 -6.59
CA SER A 352 2.04 22.79 -6.03
C SER A 352 3.37 22.37 -5.40
N SER A 353 3.40 21.25 -4.67
CA SER A 353 4.64 20.76 -4.03
C SER A 353 5.69 20.27 -5.03
N SER A 354 5.27 19.78 -6.22
CA SER A 354 6.22 19.37 -7.26
C SER A 354 7.00 20.56 -7.86
N HIS A 355 6.47 21.77 -7.79
CA HIS A 355 7.17 22.99 -8.24
C HIS A 355 8.18 23.50 -7.20
N SER A 356 7.96 23.21 -5.91
CA SER A 356 8.78 23.78 -4.82
C SER A 356 9.95 22.89 -4.37
N LYS A 357 10.07 21.65 -4.86
CA LYS A 357 11.07 20.63 -4.43
C LYS A 357 11.18 20.44 -2.88
N ASN A 358 10.19 20.89 -2.11
CA ASN A 358 10.20 20.94 -0.64
C ASN A 358 9.44 19.76 0.00
N LEU A 359 9.54 18.56 -0.58
CA LEU A 359 8.94 17.39 0.02
C LEU A 359 9.86 16.87 1.14
N LEU A 360 9.32 16.82 2.38
CA LEU A 360 10.01 16.29 3.54
C LEU A 360 9.42 14.91 3.89
N TRP A 361 10.28 13.95 4.24
CA TRP A 361 9.91 12.70 4.89
C TRP A 361 10.55 12.64 6.27
N LYS A 362 9.73 12.62 7.32
CA LYS A 362 10.19 12.61 8.72
C LYS A 362 11.34 13.60 8.98
N GLY A 363 11.16 14.85 8.52
CA GLY A 363 12.12 15.94 8.70
C GLY A 363 13.28 15.99 7.70
N ARG A 364 13.47 14.99 6.83
CA ARG A 364 14.50 14.95 5.78
C ARG A 364 13.93 15.32 4.41
N LYS A 365 14.66 16.12 3.63
CA LYS A 365 14.29 16.43 2.24
C LYS A 365 14.31 15.17 1.38
N ILE A 366 13.24 14.96 0.58
CA ILE A 366 13.12 13.82 -0.34
C ILE A 366 13.92 14.08 -1.63
N TYR A 367 14.16 15.35 -1.98
CA TYR A 367 14.97 15.74 -3.13
C TYR A 367 16.10 16.63 -2.64
N SER A 368 17.32 16.21 -2.82
CA SER A 368 18.54 17.04 -2.68
C SER A 368 18.91 17.65 -4.02
#